data_f33b571caab92b4fb387948e894be0eb
#
_entry.id   f33b571caab92b4fb387948e894be0eb
#
_cell.length_a   1.000
_cell.length_b   1.000
_cell.length_c   1.000
_cell.angle_alpha   90.00
_cell.angle_beta   90.00
_cell.angle_gamma   90.00
#
_symmetry.space_group_name_H-M   'P 1'
#
loop_
_entity.id
_entity.type
_entity.pdbx_description
1 polymer ?
#
loop_
_entity_poly.entity_id
_entity_poly.type
_entity_poly.pdbx_seq_one_letter_code
_entity_poly.pdbx_strand_id
1 'polypeptide(L)'
;ILPTLIQPGILAFVLFIMDSWFLVYEDYFINAFFLWHVLAFLILDDLTQYLWHRFSHENPFMWKLHRPHHVVEEMGVLVTYRNAFMYYAFMPGLWFSAILIFLGMTEVYLYYLPIKMTVIIAAHSETKWDRFLYKYKILHPLAWIVERTISTPSTHYAHHGLTSEDEISNPNGNYGNLLFFWDILFGTAKITRKYPTKFGAWNKMKEPWYVQLMFPILKSKDSRSELSSLKTNMDFDPSKDFKDYSS
;
A
#
# COMPACT_ATOMS: atom_id res chain seq x y z
N ILE A 1 -13.08 -4.09 -5.83
CA ILE A 1 -14.24 -3.33 -6.34
C ILE A 1 -14.17 -1.85 -5.95
N LEU A 2 -14.01 -1.47 -4.64
CA LEU A 2 -13.97 -0.05 -4.24
C LEU A 2 -12.89 0.77 -4.96
N PRO A 3 -11.61 0.36 -5.04
CA PRO A 3 -10.59 1.13 -5.74
C PRO A 3 -10.89 1.32 -7.24
N THR A 4 -11.49 0.32 -7.87
CA THR A 4 -11.85 0.38 -9.30
C THR A 4 -12.97 1.39 -9.60
N LEU A 5 -13.71 1.83 -8.60
CA LEU A 5 -14.71 2.89 -8.70
C LEU A 5 -14.15 4.26 -8.28
N ILE A 6 -13.28 4.30 -7.28
CA ILE A 6 -12.72 5.55 -6.74
C ILE A 6 -11.74 6.18 -7.73
N GLN A 7 -10.85 5.38 -8.31
CA GLN A 7 -9.81 5.90 -9.21
C GLN A 7 -10.37 6.62 -10.44
N PRO A 8 -11.34 6.05 -11.21
CA PRO A 8 -11.98 6.80 -12.30
C PRO A 8 -12.71 8.06 -11.82
N GLY A 9 -13.33 8.02 -10.64
CA GLY A 9 -13.99 9.18 -10.05
C GLY A 9 -13.02 10.32 -9.72
N ILE A 10 -11.88 10.00 -9.11
CA ILE A 10 -10.81 10.97 -8.85
C ILE A 10 -10.27 11.53 -10.17
N LEU A 11 -9.97 10.67 -11.14
CA LEU A 11 -9.49 11.10 -12.44
C LEU A 11 -10.47 12.08 -13.10
N ALA A 12 -11.75 11.70 -13.19
CA ALA A 12 -12.77 12.58 -13.79
C ALA A 12 -12.91 13.90 -13.04
N PHE A 13 -12.87 13.89 -11.71
CA PHE A 13 -12.94 15.09 -10.89
C PHE A 13 -11.72 16.00 -11.09
N VAL A 14 -10.51 15.42 -11.07
CA VAL A 14 -9.28 16.20 -11.29
C VAL A 14 -9.25 16.79 -12.68
N LEU A 15 -9.58 16.02 -13.73
CA LEU A 15 -9.65 16.52 -15.10
C LEU A 15 -10.65 17.67 -15.21
N PHE A 16 -11.85 17.53 -14.62
CA PHE A 16 -12.85 18.60 -14.61
C PHE A 16 -12.31 19.89 -13.97
N ILE A 17 -11.61 19.82 -12.86
CA ILE A 17 -11.00 20.98 -12.19
C ILE A 17 -9.88 21.58 -13.05
N MET A 18 -9.00 20.71 -13.59
CA MET A 18 -7.86 21.14 -14.38
C MET A 18 -8.30 21.80 -15.69
N ASP A 19 -9.26 21.23 -16.40
CA ASP A 19 -9.85 21.82 -17.62
C ASP A 19 -10.54 23.16 -17.33
N SER A 20 -11.21 23.28 -16.17
CA SER A 20 -11.94 24.49 -15.82
C SER A 20 -11.05 25.68 -15.44
N TRP A 21 -9.90 25.40 -14.79
CA TRP A 21 -9.09 26.45 -14.15
C TRP A 21 -7.65 26.50 -14.66
N PHE A 22 -7.14 25.44 -15.27
CA PHE A 22 -5.75 25.26 -15.64
C PHE A 22 -5.53 24.78 -17.07
N LEU A 23 -6.50 24.97 -17.97
CA LEU A 23 -6.47 24.50 -19.35
C LEU A 23 -5.18 24.89 -20.11
N VAL A 24 -4.57 26.01 -19.77
CA VAL A 24 -3.30 26.49 -20.36
C VAL A 24 -2.14 25.50 -20.14
N TYR A 25 -2.25 24.60 -19.16
CA TYR A 25 -1.25 23.59 -18.83
C TYR A 25 -1.59 22.19 -19.38
N GLU A 26 -2.73 22.05 -20.09
CA GLU A 26 -3.04 20.78 -20.75
C GLU A 26 -1.90 20.40 -21.69
N ASP A 27 -1.48 19.14 -21.60
CA ASP A 27 -0.38 18.59 -22.40
C ASP A 27 0.95 19.35 -22.29
N TYR A 28 1.15 20.19 -21.27
CA TYR A 28 2.33 21.05 -21.13
C TYR A 28 3.65 20.27 -21.23
N PHE A 29 3.70 19.04 -20.74
CA PHE A 29 4.89 18.19 -20.76
C PHE A 29 4.86 17.12 -21.86
N ILE A 30 3.90 17.10 -22.77
CA ILE A 30 3.73 16.04 -23.77
C ILE A 30 5.01 15.74 -24.59
N ASN A 31 5.80 16.76 -24.87
CA ASN A 31 7.07 16.64 -25.61
C ASN A 31 8.30 16.48 -24.70
N ALA A 32 8.12 16.36 -23.38
CA ALA A 32 9.24 16.14 -22.49
C ALA A 32 9.85 14.73 -22.70
N PHE A 33 11.12 14.59 -22.37
CA PHE A 33 11.80 13.31 -22.52
C PHE A 33 11.13 12.22 -21.69
N PHE A 34 10.87 11.08 -22.29
CA PHE A 34 10.13 9.95 -21.70
C PHE A 34 10.58 9.58 -20.27
N LEU A 35 11.89 9.62 -20.01
CA LEU A 35 12.42 9.31 -18.68
C LEU A 35 11.92 10.29 -17.60
N TRP A 36 11.68 11.55 -17.93
CA TRP A 36 11.14 12.52 -16.98
C TRP A 36 9.69 12.17 -16.61
N HIS A 37 8.90 11.68 -17.56
CA HIS A 37 7.54 11.18 -17.27
C HIS A 37 7.60 9.98 -16.32
N VAL A 38 8.50 9.01 -16.58
CA VAL A 38 8.68 7.86 -15.69
C VAL A 38 9.10 8.31 -14.29
N LEU A 39 10.07 9.20 -14.16
CA LEU A 39 10.51 9.72 -12.87
C LEU A 39 9.40 10.48 -12.14
N ALA A 40 8.55 11.23 -12.85
CA ALA A 40 7.41 11.91 -12.28
C ALA A 40 6.44 10.92 -11.62
N PHE A 41 6.09 9.81 -12.30
CA PHE A 41 5.23 8.78 -11.68
C PHE A 41 5.92 8.07 -10.51
N LEU A 42 7.22 7.75 -10.62
CA LEU A 42 7.94 7.11 -9.52
C LEU A 42 8.02 8.01 -8.28
N ILE A 43 8.11 9.33 -8.44
CA ILE A 43 8.19 10.27 -7.31
C ILE A 43 6.78 10.68 -6.83
N LEU A 44 5.91 11.08 -7.72
CA LEU A 44 4.62 11.67 -7.34
C LEU A 44 3.54 10.61 -7.04
N ASP A 45 3.63 9.43 -7.63
CA ASP A 45 2.70 8.33 -7.30
C ASP A 45 3.35 7.29 -6.39
N ASP A 46 4.45 6.65 -6.77
CA ASP A 46 4.96 5.49 -6.01
C ASP A 46 5.64 5.89 -4.70
N LEU A 47 6.51 6.92 -4.70
CA LEU A 47 7.10 7.42 -3.45
C LEU A 47 6.03 7.98 -2.51
N THR A 48 5.06 8.75 -3.02
CA THR A 48 3.99 9.27 -2.15
C THR A 48 3.10 8.16 -1.61
N GLN A 49 2.91 7.07 -2.37
CA GLN A 49 2.21 5.88 -1.88
C GLN A 49 3.02 5.16 -0.78
N TYR A 50 4.35 5.05 -0.90
CA TYR A 50 5.21 4.55 0.16
C TYR A 50 5.07 5.40 1.43
N LEU A 51 5.16 6.73 1.32
CA LEU A 51 5.03 7.65 2.46
C LEU A 51 3.63 7.57 3.09
N TRP A 52 2.58 7.46 2.27
CA TRP A 52 1.20 7.29 2.71
C TRP A 52 1.01 5.97 3.48
N HIS A 53 1.57 4.89 2.96
CA HIS A 53 1.53 3.58 3.59
C HIS A 53 2.27 3.59 4.94
N ARG A 54 3.49 4.11 4.96
CA ARG A 54 4.26 4.31 6.19
C ARG A 54 3.51 5.17 7.20
N PHE A 55 2.98 6.32 6.78
CA PHE A 55 2.18 7.19 7.65
C PHE A 55 0.95 6.48 8.20
N SER A 56 0.37 5.57 7.45
CA SER A 56 -0.79 4.78 7.89
C SER A 56 -0.45 3.79 9.00
N HIS A 57 0.81 3.39 9.13
CA HIS A 57 1.30 2.59 10.25
C HIS A 57 1.78 3.43 11.45
N GLU A 58 2.20 4.66 11.21
CA GLU A 58 2.72 5.55 12.26
C GLU A 58 1.62 6.42 12.89
N ASN A 59 0.49 6.62 12.21
CA ASN A 59 -0.62 7.46 12.67
C ASN A 59 -1.84 6.62 13.06
N PRO A 60 -2.32 6.72 14.31
CA PRO A 60 -3.40 5.85 14.81
C PRO A 60 -4.76 6.05 14.12
N PHE A 61 -5.06 7.24 13.57
CA PHE A 61 -6.26 7.43 12.76
C PHE A 61 -6.11 6.79 11.38
N MET A 62 -4.96 7.00 10.75
CA MET A 62 -4.66 6.43 9.44
C MET A 62 -4.61 4.90 9.49
N TRP A 63 -4.09 4.35 10.60
CA TRP A 63 -4.15 2.92 10.85
C TRP A 63 -5.57 2.37 10.79
N LYS A 64 -6.56 3.04 11.37
CA LYS A 64 -7.97 2.60 11.30
C LYS A 64 -8.50 2.49 9.87
N LEU A 65 -7.98 3.31 8.94
CA LEU A 65 -8.34 3.25 7.52
C LEU A 65 -7.59 2.11 6.80
N HIS A 66 -6.40 1.77 7.26
CA HIS A 66 -5.52 0.76 6.67
C HIS A 66 -5.66 -0.62 7.33
N ARG A 67 -6.09 -0.67 8.57
CA ARG A 67 -6.28 -1.90 9.36
C ARG A 67 -7.09 -2.99 8.65
N PRO A 68 -8.16 -2.71 7.87
CA PRO A 68 -8.87 -3.76 7.13
C PRO A 68 -7.95 -4.59 6.22
N HIS A 69 -6.86 -3.99 5.74
CA HIS A 69 -5.84 -4.66 4.94
C HIS A 69 -5.00 -5.65 5.76
N HIS A 70 -4.73 -5.32 7.02
CA HIS A 70 -3.88 -6.11 7.91
C HIS A 70 -4.60 -7.17 8.76
N VAL A 71 -5.94 -7.09 8.94
CA VAL A 71 -6.67 -8.07 9.79
C VAL A 71 -6.92 -9.43 9.14
N VAL A 72 -6.32 -9.67 7.98
CA VAL A 72 -6.43 -10.95 7.26
C VAL A 72 -5.51 -12.00 7.89
N GLU A 73 -6.02 -13.22 8.03
CA GLU A 73 -5.25 -14.34 8.56
C GLU A 73 -4.54 -15.14 7.45
N GLU A 74 -4.89 -14.87 6.19
CA GLU A 74 -4.31 -15.50 5.02
C GLU A 74 -4.03 -14.45 3.95
N MET A 75 -2.88 -14.55 3.30
CA MET A 75 -2.52 -13.68 2.19
C MET A 75 -3.19 -14.17 0.90
N GLY A 76 -3.53 -13.22 0.03
CA GLY A 76 -4.12 -13.51 -1.27
C GLY A 76 -4.36 -12.24 -2.06
N VAL A 77 -4.56 -12.36 -3.37
CA VAL A 77 -4.70 -11.20 -4.28
C VAL A 77 -5.81 -10.22 -3.88
N LEU A 78 -6.89 -10.70 -3.26
CA LEU A 78 -8.00 -9.86 -2.83
C LEU A 78 -7.64 -8.95 -1.65
N VAL A 79 -6.59 -9.27 -0.89
CA VAL A 79 -6.09 -8.44 0.20
C VAL A 79 -5.63 -7.09 -0.31
N THR A 80 -5.05 -7.04 -1.51
CA THR A 80 -4.62 -5.80 -2.20
C THR A 80 -5.70 -4.70 -2.18
N TYR A 81 -6.97 -5.08 -2.23
CA TYR A 81 -8.10 -4.15 -2.37
C TYR A 81 -8.89 -3.92 -1.07
N ARG A 82 -8.34 -4.31 0.07
CA ARG A 82 -9.07 -4.38 1.33
C ARG A 82 -8.75 -3.23 2.30
N ASN A 83 -8.67 -2.00 1.80
CA ASN A 83 -8.59 -0.81 2.65
C ASN A 83 -9.96 -0.14 2.82
N ALA A 84 -10.10 0.75 3.81
CA ALA A 84 -11.27 1.61 3.90
C ALA A 84 -11.38 2.54 2.68
N PHE A 85 -12.62 2.92 2.32
CA PHE A 85 -12.90 3.84 1.21
C PHE A 85 -12.07 5.12 1.32
N MET A 86 -12.04 5.74 2.50
CA MET A 86 -11.32 6.99 2.73
C MET A 86 -9.80 6.85 2.58
N TYR A 87 -9.24 5.65 2.82
CA TYR A 87 -7.83 5.39 2.56
C TYR A 87 -7.47 5.67 1.09
N TYR A 88 -8.27 5.13 0.17
CA TYR A 88 -8.06 5.34 -1.27
C TYR A 88 -8.45 6.75 -1.72
N ALA A 89 -9.55 7.30 -1.18
CA ALA A 89 -10.01 8.63 -1.57
C ALA A 89 -8.98 9.72 -1.28
N PHE A 90 -8.19 9.57 -0.22
CA PHE A 90 -7.14 10.53 0.16
C PHE A 90 -5.73 10.08 -0.22
N MET A 91 -5.56 8.95 -0.91
CA MET A 91 -4.23 8.48 -1.32
C MET A 91 -3.59 9.46 -2.33
N PRO A 92 -2.48 10.12 -1.97
CA PRO A 92 -1.92 11.19 -2.80
C PRO A 92 -1.55 10.75 -4.21
N GLY A 93 -1.01 9.54 -4.36
CA GLY A 93 -0.60 9.01 -5.65
C GLY A 93 -1.72 8.98 -6.69
N LEU A 94 -2.98 8.72 -6.29
CA LEU A 94 -4.11 8.73 -7.23
C LEU A 94 -4.39 10.14 -7.78
N TRP A 95 -4.27 11.15 -6.92
CA TRP A 95 -4.47 12.56 -7.29
C TRP A 95 -3.33 13.07 -8.18
N PHE A 96 -2.09 12.76 -7.82
CA PHE A 96 -0.93 13.13 -8.63
C PHE A 96 -0.94 12.43 -9.98
N SER A 97 -1.30 11.14 -10.05
CA SER A 97 -1.41 10.43 -11.33
C SER A 97 -2.43 11.10 -12.26
N ALA A 98 -3.57 11.56 -11.74
CA ALA A 98 -4.57 12.28 -12.53
C ALA A 98 -4.03 13.63 -13.07
N ILE A 99 -3.29 14.38 -12.24
CA ILE A 99 -2.63 15.63 -12.65
C ILE A 99 -1.55 15.35 -13.72
N LEU A 100 -0.74 14.31 -13.56
CA LEU A 100 0.28 13.95 -14.54
C LEU A 100 -0.32 13.57 -15.90
N ILE A 101 -1.47 12.87 -15.89
CA ILE A 101 -2.23 12.54 -17.11
C ILE A 101 -2.66 13.84 -17.80
N PHE A 102 -3.27 14.80 -17.09
CA PHE A 102 -3.66 16.09 -17.62
C PHE A 102 -2.47 16.85 -18.23
N LEU A 103 -1.30 16.77 -17.61
CA LEU A 103 -0.08 17.43 -18.08
C LEU A 103 0.59 16.73 -19.29
N GLY A 104 -0.04 15.72 -19.89
CA GLY A 104 0.42 15.06 -21.12
C GLY A 104 1.25 13.78 -20.91
N MET A 105 1.21 13.18 -19.73
CA MET A 105 2.00 11.96 -19.43
C MET A 105 1.19 10.67 -19.56
N THR A 106 0.09 10.69 -20.32
CA THR A 106 -0.84 9.55 -20.49
C THR A 106 -0.14 8.31 -21.03
N GLU A 107 0.78 8.46 -21.99
CA GLU A 107 1.49 7.33 -22.58
C GLU A 107 2.24 6.53 -21.51
N VAL A 108 3.02 7.19 -20.65
CA VAL A 108 3.74 6.51 -19.56
C VAL A 108 2.77 5.87 -18.57
N TYR A 109 1.67 6.53 -18.24
CA TYR A 109 0.66 5.98 -17.33
C TYR A 109 0.09 4.64 -17.82
N LEU A 110 -0.15 4.52 -19.14
CA LEU A 110 -0.68 3.27 -19.74
C LEU A 110 0.27 2.06 -19.56
N TYR A 111 1.57 2.28 -19.47
CA TYR A 111 2.55 1.22 -19.14
C TYR A 111 2.79 1.09 -17.64
N TYR A 112 2.89 2.22 -16.95
CA TYR A 112 3.18 2.27 -15.53
C TYR A 112 2.13 1.57 -14.67
N LEU A 113 0.84 1.87 -14.90
CA LEU A 113 -0.25 1.32 -14.10
C LEU A 113 -0.32 -0.22 -14.17
N PRO A 114 -0.30 -0.87 -15.34
CA PRO A 114 -0.29 -2.34 -15.42
C PRO A 114 0.93 -2.97 -14.73
N ILE A 115 2.12 -2.37 -14.89
CA ILE A 115 3.34 -2.85 -14.23
C ILE A 115 3.19 -2.75 -12.72
N LYS A 116 2.78 -1.58 -12.21
CA LYS A 116 2.54 -1.34 -10.79
C LYS A 116 1.53 -2.32 -10.21
N MET A 117 0.38 -2.49 -10.85
CA MET A 117 -0.66 -3.40 -10.38
C MET A 117 -0.21 -4.85 -10.41
N THR A 118 0.57 -5.26 -11.42
CA THR A 118 1.14 -6.61 -11.49
C THR A 118 2.06 -6.88 -10.30
N VAL A 119 2.95 -5.96 -9.97
CA VAL A 119 3.87 -6.12 -8.82
C VAL A 119 3.09 -6.19 -7.51
N ILE A 120 2.15 -5.26 -7.29
CA ILE A 120 1.35 -5.22 -6.06
C ILE A 120 0.53 -6.50 -5.89
N ILE A 121 -0.18 -6.95 -6.93
CA ILE A 121 -0.98 -8.18 -6.90
C ILE A 121 -0.07 -9.41 -6.69
N ALA A 122 1.07 -9.46 -7.38
CA ALA A 122 2.01 -10.56 -7.26
C ALA A 122 2.65 -10.63 -5.86
N ALA A 123 2.88 -9.48 -5.20
CA ALA A 123 3.40 -9.42 -3.82
C ALA A 123 2.39 -9.95 -2.80
N HIS A 124 1.08 -9.80 -3.04
CA HIS A 124 0.01 -10.34 -2.19
C HIS A 124 -0.39 -11.78 -2.55
N SER A 125 0.02 -12.29 -3.72
CA SER A 125 -0.41 -13.58 -4.23
C SER A 125 0.01 -14.74 -3.32
N GLU A 126 -0.84 -15.73 -3.15
CA GLU A 126 -0.51 -17.02 -2.51
C GLU A 126 0.63 -17.74 -3.22
N THR A 127 0.81 -17.46 -4.52
CA THR A 127 1.96 -17.94 -5.29
C THR A 127 3.22 -17.20 -4.85
N LYS A 128 4.03 -17.85 -4.04
CA LYS A 128 5.33 -17.36 -3.57
C LYS A 128 6.37 -17.48 -4.69
N TRP A 129 6.17 -16.72 -5.78
CA TRP A 129 6.97 -16.80 -7.02
C TRP A 129 8.45 -16.50 -6.80
N ASP A 130 8.78 -15.62 -5.85
CA ASP A 130 10.15 -15.28 -5.48
C ASP A 130 10.91 -16.45 -4.83
N ARG A 131 10.20 -17.46 -4.30
CA ARG A 131 10.80 -18.70 -3.79
C ARG A 131 11.65 -19.40 -4.86
N PHE A 132 11.28 -19.28 -6.13
CA PHE A 132 12.06 -19.83 -7.23
C PHE A 132 13.45 -19.18 -7.30
N LEU A 133 13.53 -17.87 -7.10
CA LEU A 133 14.79 -17.12 -7.10
C LEU A 133 15.71 -17.53 -5.93
N TYR A 134 15.12 -17.90 -4.79
CA TYR A 134 15.87 -18.29 -3.60
C TYR A 134 16.31 -19.75 -3.63
N LYS A 135 15.61 -20.60 -4.36
CA LYS A 135 15.88 -22.04 -4.44
C LYS A 135 17.20 -22.36 -5.15
N TYR A 136 17.53 -21.63 -6.20
CA TYR A 136 18.67 -21.91 -7.05
C TYR A 136 19.79 -20.89 -6.82
N LYS A 137 20.97 -21.38 -6.36
CA LYS A 137 22.13 -20.49 -6.06
C LYS A 137 22.53 -19.59 -7.22
N ILE A 138 22.43 -20.08 -8.46
CA ILE A 138 22.74 -19.31 -9.68
C ILE A 138 21.82 -18.09 -9.87
N LEU A 139 20.62 -18.11 -9.29
CA LEU A 139 19.65 -17.01 -9.34
C LEU A 139 19.80 -16.02 -8.18
N HIS A 140 20.66 -16.28 -7.21
CA HIS A 140 20.84 -15.38 -6.06
C HIS A 140 21.26 -13.95 -6.42
N PRO A 141 22.11 -13.69 -7.44
CA PRO A 141 22.39 -12.32 -7.86
C PRO A 141 21.14 -11.62 -8.41
N LEU A 142 20.30 -12.32 -9.18
CA LEU A 142 19.03 -11.80 -9.66
C LEU A 142 18.05 -11.59 -8.48
N ALA A 143 17.95 -12.55 -7.56
CA ALA A 143 17.16 -12.39 -6.34
C ALA A 143 17.56 -11.14 -5.57
N TRP A 144 18.86 -10.87 -5.41
CA TRP A 144 19.38 -9.71 -4.71
C TRP A 144 18.95 -8.39 -5.36
N ILE A 145 18.92 -8.32 -6.69
CA ILE A 145 18.42 -7.15 -7.42
C ILE A 145 16.92 -7.01 -7.24
N VAL A 146 16.15 -8.08 -7.51
CA VAL A 146 14.69 -8.05 -7.49
C VAL A 146 14.15 -7.64 -6.11
N GLU A 147 14.63 -8.29 -5.04
CA GLU A 147 14.17 -8.06 -3.66
C GLU A 147 14.54 -6.68 -3.08
N ARG A 148 15.40 -5.90 -3.79
CA ARG A 148 15.79 -4.53 -3.44
C ARG A 148 15.19 -3.49 -4.36
N THR A 149 14.60 -3.92 -5.46
CA THR A 149 14.01 -3.02 -6.45
C THR A 149 12.50 -3.00 -6.34
N ILE A 150 11.84 -4.16 -6.31
CA ILE A 150 10.39 -4.28 -6.29
C ILE A 150 9.92 -5.08 -5.09
N SER A 151 8.64 -4.88 -4.70
CA SER A 151 8.01 -5.68 -3.67
C SER A 151 7.83 -7.12 -4.14
N THR A 152 8.18 -8.06 -3.26
CA THR A 152 8.06 -9.50 -3.50
C THR A 152 7.16 -10.14 -2.44
N PRO A 153 6.63 -11.35 -2.64
CA PRO A 153 5.89 -12.05 -1.60
C PRO A 153 6.65 -12.14 -0.28
N SER A 154 7.95 -12.43 -0.28
CA SER A 154 8.72 -12.56 0.97
C SER A 154 8.84 -11.24 1.73
N THR A 155 9.02 -10.11 1.04
CA THR A 155 9.13 -8.79 1.68
C THR A 155 7.77 -8.28 2.14
N HIS A 156 6.73 -8.46 1.32
CA HIS A 156 5.39 -7.99 1.63
C HIS A 156 4.67 -8.86 2.67
N TYR A 157 4.86 -10.17 2.64
CA TYR A 157 4.37 -11.07 3.69
C TYR A 157 5.01 -10.76 5.04
N ALA A 158 6.30 -10.40 5.06
CA ALA A 158 6.95 -9.94 6.28
C ALA A 158 6.26 -8.70 6.86
N HIS A 159 5.81 -7.77 5.99
CA HIS A 159 5.03 -6.60 6.39
C HIS A 159 3.66 -6.98 7.00
N HIS A 160 2.97 -7.97 6.47
CA HIS A 160 1.70 -8.50 7.01
C HIS A 160 1.86 -9.47 8.17
N GLY A 161 3.07 -9.79 8.57
CA GLY A 161 3.32 -10.71 9.67
C GLY A 161 2.79 -10.20 11.00
N LEU A 162 2.25 -11.13 11.81
CA LEU A 162 1.55 -10.82 13.06
C LEU A 162 2.47 -10.23 14.13
N THR A 163 3.74 -10.63 14.20
CA THR A 163 4.68 -10.26 15.26
C THR A 163 6.10 -10.15 14.73
N SER A 164 6.86 -9.19 15.24
CA SER A 164 8.30 -9.09 14.94
C SER A 164 9.16 -10.12 15.70
N GLU A 165 8.57 -10.86 16.63
CA GLU A 165 9.28 -11.86 17.46
C GLU A 165 9.68 -13.14 16.69
N ASP A 166 9.07 -13.38 15.52
CA ASP A 166 9.40 -14.51 14.64
C ASP A 166 10.68 -14.29 13.82
N GLU A 167 11.39 -13.18 14.01
CA GLU A 167 12.58 -12.74 13.29
C GLU A 167 12.39 -12.57 11.77
N ILE A 168 11.21 -12.89 11.22
CA ILE A 168 10.86 -12.81 9.80
C ILE A 168 10.02 -11.58 9.54
N SER A 169 8.97 -11.39 10.32
CA SER A 169 7.99 -10.33 10.14
C SER A 169 8.56 -8.94 10.38
N ASN A 170 7.99 -7.95 9.73
CA ASN A 170 8.36 -6.54 9.82
C ASN A 170 7.11 -5.65 9.72
N PRO A 171 6.16 -5.76 10.66
CA PRO A 171 4.88 -5.05 10.58
C PRO A 171 5.02 -3.52 10.57
N ASN A 172 6.15 -2.99 11.05
CA ASN A 172 6.48 -1.57 11.02
C ASN A 172 7.64 -1.28 10.04
N GLY A 173 7.57 -1.83 8.85
CA GLY A 173 8.50 -1.64 7.75
C GLY A 173 8.06 -2.38 6.51
N ASN A 174 8.88 -2.43 5.47
CA ASN A 174 8.56 -3.04 4.19
C ASN A 174 7.29 -2.45 3.55
N TYR A 175 7.19 -1.11 3.55
CA TYR A 175 6.01 -0.36 3.11
C TYR A 175 5.89 -0.21 1.59
N GLY A 176 6.95 -0.50 0.82
CA GLY A 176 6.96 -0.36 -0.64
C GLY A 176 5.89 -1.20 -1.32
N ASN A 177 5.17 -0.61 -2.26
CA ASN A 177 4.14 -1.29 -3.04
C ASN A 177 4.67 -1.73 -4.41
N LEU A 178 5.07 -0.79 -5.28
CA LEU A 178 5.78 -1.12 -6.53
C LEU A 178 7.27 -1.24 -6.24
N LEU A 179 7.93 -0.12 -5.86
CA LEU A 179 9.35 -0.10 -5.59
C LEU A 179 9.64 -0.35 -4.10
N PHE A 180 10.23 -1.50 -3.81
CA PHE A 180 10.83 -1.80 -2.51
C PHE A 180 12.12 -0.98 -2.27
N PHE A 181 12.62 -0.34 -3.31
CA PHE A 181 13.77 0.56 -3.25
C PHE A 181 13.58 1.68 -2.21
N TRP A 182 12.35 2.15 -2.00
CA TRP A 182 12.08 3.17 -0.97
C TRP A 182 12.36 2.66 0.44
N ASP A 183 12.02 1.40 0.74
CA ASP A 183 12.35 0.80 2.03
C ASP A 183 13.86 0.71 2.23
N ILE A 184 14.63 0.38 1.20
CA ILE A 184 16.09 0.39 1.24
C ILE A 184 16.60 1.81 1.51
N LEU A 185 16.10 2.79 0.78
CA LEU A 185 16.52 4.19 0.87
C LEU A 185 16.23 4.79 2.25
N PHE A 186 15.06 4.52 2.81
CA PHE A 186 14.60 5.08 4.09
C PHE A 186 14.89 4.18 5.30
N GLY A 187 15.57 3.04 5.10
CA GLY A 187 16.00 2.16 6.19
C GLY A 187 14.87 1.37 6.87
N THR A 188 13.73 1.17 6.19
CA THR A 188 12.60 0.37 6.69
C THR A 188 12.56 -1.06 6.16
N ALA A 189 13.56 -1.43 5.33
CA ALA A 189 13.64 -2.73 4.69
C ALA A 189 14.11 -3.84 5.64
N LYS A 190 13.40 -4.97 5.66
CA LYS A 190 13.84 -6.24 6.23
C LYS A 190 13.68 -7.34 5.20
N ILE A 191 14.79 -7.93 4.74
CA ILE A 191 14.84 -8.98 3.74
C ILE A 191 15.36 -10.26 4.37
N THR A 192 14.49 -11.24 4.55
CA THR A 192 14.85 -12.53 5.16
C THR A 192 14.82 -13.70 4.19
N ARG A 193 14.20 -13.53 3.01
CA ARG A 193 13.88 -14.59 2.03
C ARG A 193 13.03 -15.72 2.62
N LYS A 194 12.35 -15.43 3.74
CA LYS A 194 11.45 -16.34 4.45
C LYS A 194 10.05 -15.75 4.47
N TYR A 195 9.08 -16.55 4.89
CA TYR A 195 7.67 -16.14 4.97
C TYR A 195 7.17 -16.36 6.38
N PRO A 196 6.48 -15.38 6.98
CA PRO A 196 5.79 -15.58 8.25
C PRO A 196 4.78 -16.71 8.17
N THR A 197 4.54 -17.34 9.30
CA THR A 197 3.53 -18.41 9.43
C THR A 197 2.20 -17.87 9.95
N LYS A 198 2.19 -16.68 10.52
CA LYS A 198 1.00 -16.03 11.09
C LYS A 198 0.87 -14.61 10.55
N PHE A 199 -0.34 -14.27 10.14
CA PHE A 199 -0.72 -12.95 9.62
C PHE A 199 -1.86 -12.37 10.46
N GLY A 200 -2.06 -11.08 10.33
CA GLY A 200 -3.16 -10.40 10.96
C GLY A 200 -2.74 -9.19 11.79
N ALA A 201 -3.72 -8.57 12.42
CA ALA A 201 -3.54 -7.56 13.44
C ALA A 201 -4.07 -8.10 14.78
N TRP A 202 -3.50 -7.65 15.89
CA TRP A 202 -3.74 -8.26 17.21
C TRP A 202 -5.16 -8.07 17.72
N ASN A 203 -5.76 -6.93 17.53
CA ASN A 203 -7.15 -6.73 17.94
C ASN A 203 -8.09 -7.39 16.92
N LYS A 204 -8.34 -8.68 17.11
CA LYS A 204 -9.17 -9.53 16.22
C LYS A 204 -10.68 -9.31 16.38
N MET A 205 -11.12 -8.14 16.78
CA MET A 205 -12.57 -7.90 16.80
C MET A 205 -13.13 -8.08 15.39
N LYS A 206 -14.09 -9.02 15.29
CA LYS A 206 -14.79 -9.34 14.03
C LYS A 206 -15.76 -8.22 13.69
N GLU A 207 -15.23 -7.16 13.12
CA GLU A 207 -16.08 -6.10 12.59
C GLU A 207 -16.78 -6.56 11.31
N PRO A 208 -18.04 -6.18 11.10
CA PRO A 208 -18.70 -6.36 9.82
C PRO A 208 -17.87 -5.73 8.69
N TRP A 209 -17.78 -6.40 7.56
CA TRP A 209 -16.97 -5.94 6.41
C TRP A 209 -17.34 -4.51 5.97
N TYR A 210 -18.62 -4.14 6.02
CA TYR A 210 -19.08 -2.80 5.63
C TYR A 210 -18.61 -1.71 6.61
N VAL A 211 -18.48 -2.01 7.90
CA VAL A 211 -17.90 -1.08 8.89
C VAL A 211 -16.42 -0.88 8.58
N GLN A 212 -15.68 -1.96 8.34
CA GLN A 212 -14.25 -1.87 8.01
C GLN A 212 -14.00 -1.03 6.76
N LEU A 213 -14.82 -1.23 5.71
CA LEU A 213 -14.63 -0.53 4.42
C LEU A 213 -15.15 0.91 4.44
N MET A 214 -16.20 1.21 5.23
CA MET A 214 -16.86 2.51 5.23
C MET A 214 -16.47 3.40 6.42
N PHE A 215 -15.56 2.95 7.28
CA PHE A 215 -15.05 3.82 8.34
C PHE A 215 -14.35 5.07 7.74
N PRO A 216 -14.55 6.27 8.29
CA PRO A 216 -15.29 6.65 9.50
C PRO A 216 -16.77 7.02 9.27
N ILE A 217 -17.30 6.85 8.07
CA ILE A 217 -18.71 7.14 7.74
C ILE A 217 -19.63 6.21 8.56
N LEU A 218 -19.30 4.91 8.56
CA LEU A 218 -19.93 3.92 9.43
C LEU A 218 -18.97 3.55 10.55
N LYS A 219 -19.49 3.48 11.78
CA LYS A 219 -18.73 3.13 12.97
C LYS A 219 -19.22 1.82 13.56
N SER A 220 -18.37 1.11 14.28
CA SER A 220 -18.75 -0.05 15.04
C SER A 220 -19.72 0.35 16.18
N LYS A 221 -20.70 -0.50 16.43
CA LYS A 221 -21.62 -0.38 17.58
C LYS A 221 -20.99 -0.96 18.86
N ASP A 222 -19.97 -1.79 18.74
CA ASP A 222 -19.23 -2.32 19.89
C ASP A 222 -18.21 -1.28 20.36
N SER A 223 -18.39 -0.80 21.59
CA SER A 223 -17.52 0.23 22.18
C SER A 223 -16.07 -0.23 22.42
N ARG A 224 -15.82 -1.55 22.42
CA ARG A 224 -14.49 -2.13 22.52
C ARG A 224 -13.73 -2.09 21.19
N SER A 225 -14.44 -1.85 20.10
CA SER A 225 -13.83 -1.76 18.77
C SER A 225 -13.07 -0.44 18.59
N GLU A 226 -11.91 -0.52 17.97
CA GLU A 226 -11.17 0.67 17.52
C GLU A 226 -11.95 1.52 16.50
N LEU A 227 -12.87 0.88 15.75
CA LEU A 227 -13.72 1.54 14.76
C LEU A 227 -15.00 2.14 15.36
N SER A 228 -15.19 2.08 16.69
CA SER A 228 -16.35 2.69 17.37
C SER A 228 -16.23 4.21 17.47
N SER A 229 -15.03 4.77 17.43
CA SER A 229 -14.75 6.18 17.70
C SER A 229 -13.69 6.74 16.74
N LEU A 230 -13.71 8.07 16.56
CA LEU A 230 -12.61 8.81 15.92
C LEU A 230 -11.46 9.08 16.90
N LYS A 231 -11.70 8.92 18.19
CA LYS A 231 -10.64 9.10 19.20
C LYS A 231 -9.53 8.07 18.96
N THR A 232 -8.32 8.51 19.07
CA THR A 232 -7.13 7.69 18.92
C THR A 232 -6.34 7.70 20.22
N ASN A 233 -5.73 6.59 20.56
CA ASN A 233 -4.76 6.55 21.63
C ASN A 233 -3.42 7.10 21.10
N MET A 234 -2.84 8.07 21.78
CA MET A 234 -1.56 8.66 21.39
C MET A 234 -0.37 7.72 21.61
N ASP A 235 -0.55 6.70 22.46
CA ASP A 235 0.47 5.66 22.70
C ASP A 235 0.36 4.48 21.72
N PHE A 236 -0.36 4.69 20.62
CA PHE A 236 -0.56 3.68 19.59
C PHE A 236 0.78 3.28 18.94
N ASP A 237 1.08 2.00 19.00
CA ASP A 237 2.15 1.37 18.24
C ASP A 237 1.59 0.05 17.69
N PRO A 238 1.39 -0.11 16.37
CA PRO A 238 0.86 -1.34 15.78
C PRO A 238 1.65 -2.58 16.17
N SER A 239 2.94 -2.42 16.49
CA SER A 239 3.82 -3.50 16.95
C SER A 239 3.68 -3.78 18.45
N LYS A 240 3.12 -2.86 19.22
CA LYS A 240 2.97 -2.94 20.68
C LYS A 240 1.54 -3.24 21.14
N ASP A 241 0.55 -3.16 20.27
CA ASP A 241 -0.81 -3.69 20.53
C ASP A 241 -0.83 -5.20 20.82
N PHE A 242 0.37 -5.75 21.01
CA PHE A 242 0.68 -7.12 21.29
C PHE A 242 0.58 -7.52 22.76
N LYS A 243 0.41 -6.59 23.66
CA LYS A 243 0.29 -6.89 25.08
C LYS A 243 -1.16 -7.03 25.51
N ASP A 244 -1.55 -8.30 25.66
CA ASP A 244 -2.61 -8.82 26.54
C ASP A 244 -4.02 -8.21 26.44
N TYR A 245 -4.82 -8.76 25.51
CA TYR A 245 -6.27 -8.89 25.75
C TYR A 245 -6.69 -10.36 25.93
N SER A 246 -5.80 -11.20 26.44
CA SER A 246 -6.09 -12.61 26.81
C SER A 246 -6.38 -12.80 28.29
N SER A 247 -6.73 -11.73 29.01
CA SER A 247 -7.23 -11.81 30.39
C SER A 247 -8.69 -11.39 30.48
#